data_acbf7d24a9fa178afa0abedb0e57dc1c
#
_entry.id   acbf7d24a9fa178afa0abedb0e57dc1c
#
_cell.length_a   1.000
_cell.length_b   1.000
_cell.length_c   1.000
_cell.angle_alpha   90.00
_cell.angle_beta   90.00
_cell.angle_gamma   90.00
#
_symmetry.space_group_name_H-M   'P 1'
#
loop_
_entity.id
_entity.type
_entity.pdbx_description
1 polymer ?
#
loop_
_entity_poly.entity_id
_entity_poly.type
_entity_poly.pdbx_seq_one_letter_code
_entity_poly.pdbx_strand_id
1 'polypeptide(L)'
;VIYRDIRCAENPEDILPSLADLSRYPFVTADEYLSGKVRQKLRMAKAFLEAVPDEQKETARRNVEALEAVQPQDLGAGEIGVRIGANWVPIDVYQQFMVELLTPYGQARSRIKILRSEATGQWSITEKNFDRANVKANTTYGTRRMSAYHILEQTLNQRDVRVFDYIEDEYGNKKPVLNKKETAIAQDRQELIKQKFAEWVWKDIDRRERLCRIYNETFNALRPREYDGRHIRFEGMNPEITLRPHQVNAIAHILYGGNTLLAHEVGAGKTYEMVAAAMEMKRLGLCTKSLIVVPNHITEQWAAEWLQLYPSANILVATKKDFETQNRKKFCSRIATGDY
;
A
#
# COMPACT_ATOMS: atom_id res chain seq x y z
N VAL A 1 -1.72 -2.47 -28.62
CA VAL A 1 -2.93 -3.30 -28.49
C VAL A 1 -3.92 -2.56 -27.61
N ILE A 2 -5.20 -2.55 -28.00
CA ILE A 2 -6.29 -1.88 -27.27
C ILE A 2 -7.21 -2.96 -26.73
N TYR A 3 -7.57 -2.87 -25.47
CA TYR A 3 -8.51 -3.76 -24.78
C TYR A 3 -9.74 -2.97 -24.34
N ARG A 4 -10.87 -3.67 -24.27
CA ARG A 4 -12.08 -3.10 -23.68
C ARG A 4 -12.00 -3.25 -22.15
N ASP A 5 -12.03 -2.14 -21.44
CA ASP A 5 -11.96 -2.11 -19.98
C ASP A 5 -13.39 -2.10 -19.39
N ILE A 6 -13.62 -2.98 -18.43
CA ILE A 6 -14.88 -3.10 -17.72
C ILE A 6 -14.64 -2.61 -16.28
N ARG A 7 -14.68 -1.29 -16.08
CA ARG A 7 -14.31 -0.67 -14.77
C ARG A 7 -15.47 -0.53 -13.78
N CYS A 8 -16.68 -0.86 -14.18
CA CYS A 8 -17.85 -0.27 -13.52
C CYS A 8 -18.44 -1.06 -12.37
N ALA A 9 -17.91 -2.21 -11.99
CA ALA A 9 -18.48 -2.97 -10.89
C ALA A 9 -17.43 -3.56 -9.96
N GLU A 10 -17.74 -3.55 -8.66
CA GLU A 10 -16.91 -4.20 -7.65
C GLU A 10 -17.08 -5.74 -7.68
N ASN A 11 -18.25 -6.21 -8.10
CA ASN A 11 -18.58 -7.63 -8.24
C ASN A 11 -18.91 -7.98 -9.70
N PRO A 12 -18.52 -9.17 -10.19
CA PRO A 12 -18.89 -9.65 -11.52
C PRO A 12 -20.41 -9.70 -11.78
N GLU A 13 -21.18 -9.97 -10.76
CA GLU A 13 -22.66 -10.06 -10.82
C GLU A 13 -23.32 -8.72 -11.12
N ASP A 14 -22.72 -7.62 -10.68
CA ASP A 14 -23.22 -6.25 -10.93
C ASP A 14 -23.02 -5.82 -12.40
N ILE A 15 -22.12 -6.50 -13.13
CA ILE A 15 -21.83 -6.21 -14.53
C ILE A 15 -22.81 -6.87 -15.48
N LEU A 16 -23.28 -8.06 -15.15
CA LEU A 16 -24.07 -8.92 -16.04
C LEU A 16 -25.34 -8.24 -16.59
N PRO A 17 -26.11 -7.47 -15.80
CA PRO A 17 -27.28 -6.77 -16.31
C PRO A 17 -26.98 -5.64 -17.30
N SER A 18 -25.77 -5.05 -17.21
CA SER A 18 -25.35 -3.92 -18.04
C SER A 18 -24.60 -4.33 -19.31
N LEU A 19 -24.31 -5.63 -19.47
CA LEU A 19 -23.60 -6.17 -20.64
C LEU A 19 -24.39 -6.11 -21.95
N ALA A 20 -25.70 -5.86 -21.89
CA ALA A 20 -26.55 -5.71 -23.07
C ALA A 20 -26.13 -4.50 -23.96
N ASP A 21 -25.43 -3.50 -23.38
CA ASP A 21 -24.97 -2.32 -24.10
C ASP A 21 -23.43 -2.15 -23.99
N LEU A 22 -22.71 -2.96 -24.74
CA LEU A 22 -21.25 -2.96 -24.82
C LEU A 22 -20.66 -1.66 -25.38
N SER A 23 -21.48 -0.79 -25.99
CA SER A 23 -21.04 0.51 -26.52
C SER A 23 -20.63 1.49 -25.39
N ARG A 24 -21.08 1.24 -24.17
CA ARG A 24 -20.79 2.09 -22.98
C ARG A 24 -19.41 1.87 -22.35
N TYR A 25 -18.71 0.78 -22.70
CA TYR A 25 -17.43 0.47 -22.09
C TYR A 25 -16.27 1.07 -22.89
N PRO A 26 -15.42 1.89 -22.27
CA PRO A 26 -14.31 2.52 -22.94
C PRO A 26 -13.26 1.50 -23.35
N PHE A 27 -12.62 1.76 -24.48
CA PHE A 27 -11.40 1.06 -24.86
C PHE A 27 -10.22 1.71 -24.15
N VAL A 28 -9.29 0.88 -23.67
CA VAL A 28 -8.07 1.32 -23.01
C VAL A 28 -6.87 0.69 -23.65
N THR A 29 -5.69 1.27 -23.45
CA THR A 29 -4.43 0.70 -23.93
C THR A 29 -4.12 -0.61 -23.20
N ALA A 30 -3.31 -1.46 -23.83
CA ALA A 30 -2.87 -2.71 -23.22
C ALA A 30 -2.15 -2.48 -21.88
N ASP A 31 -1.30 -1.45 -21.80
CA ASP A 31 -0.52 -1.13 -20.60
C ASP A 31 -1.43 -0.79 -19.40
N GLU A 32 -2.53 -0.09 -19.67
CA GLU A 32 -3.53 0.22 -18.65
C GLU A 32 -4.38 -0.99 -18.29
N TYR A 33 -4.84 -1.76 -19.30
CA TYR A 33 -5.68 -2.93 -19.08
C TYR A 33 -4.95 -4.02 -18.28
N LEU A 34 -3.70 -4.29 -18.65
CA LEU A 34 -2.87 -5.35 -18.07
C LEU A 34 -2.08 -4.92 -16.83
N SER A 35 -2.50 -3.84 -16.17
CA SER A 35 -1.91 -3.32 -14.94
C SER A 35 -2.97 -3.05 -13.86
N GLY A 36 -2.56 -2.65 -12.68
CA GLY A 36 -3.45 -2.44 -11.53
C GLY A 36 -3.91 -3.76 -10.91
N LYS A 37 -5.17 -3.86 -10.52
CA LYS A 37 -5.76 -5.04 -9.84
C LYS A 37 -6.02 -6.18 -10.84
N VAL A 38 -4.97 -6.78 -11.40
CA VAL A 38 -5.07 -7.77 -12.49
C VAL A 38 -5.81 -9.04 -12.11
N ARG A 39 -5.77 -9.47 -10.83
CA ARG A 39 -6.56 -10.62 -10.35
C ARG A 39 -8.05 -10.35 -10.39
N GLN A 40 -8.47 -9.16 -9.98
CA GLN A 40 -9.88 -8.75 -10.05
C GLN A 40 -10.32 -8.61 -11.50
N LYS A 41 -9.50 -7.96 -12.35
CA LYS A 41 -9.77 -7.84 -13.79
C LYS A 41 -9.93 -9.21 -14.47
N LEU A 42 -9.10 -10.19 -14.11
CA LEU A 42 -9.22 -11.54 -14.63
C LEU A 42 -10.52 -12.23 -14.25
N ARG A 43 -10.94 -12.11 -12.97
CA ARG A 43 -12.25 -12.65 -12.52
C ARG A 43 -13.40 -12.03 -13.31
N MET A 44 -13.37 -10.71 -13.48
CA MET A 44 -14.38 -9.99 -14.25
C MET A 44 -14.38 -10.40 -15.74
N ALA A 45 -13.19 -10.54 -16.34
CA ALA A 45 -13.06 -10.96 -17.74
C ALA A 45 -13.57 -12.39 -17.96
N LYS A 46 -13.35 -13.31 -17.01
CA LYS A 46 -13.88 -14.69 -17.07
C LYS A 46 -15.41 -14.71 -16.96
N ALA A 47 -15.96 -13.97 -16.01
CA ALA A 47 -17.43 -13.84 -15.86
C ALA A 47 -18.05 -13.21 -17.13
N PHE A 48 -17.39 -12.22 -17.71
CA PHE A 48 -17.80 -11.61 -18.98
C PHE A 48 -17.79 -12.63 -20.14
N LEU A 49 -16.73 -13.45 -20.25
CA LEU A 49 -16.62 -14.46 -21.30
C LEU A 49 -17.76 -15.50 -21.26
N GLU A 50 -18.24 -15.86 -20.06
CA GLU A 50 -19.36 -16.76 -19.87
C GLU A 50 -20.71 -16.15 -20.29
N ALA A 51 -20.88 -14.85 -20.13
CA ALA A 51 -22.14 -14.14 -20.34
C ALA A 51 -22.29 -13.50 -21.73
N VAL A 52 -21.17 -13.33 -22.47
CA VAL A 52 -21.15 -12.59 -23.73
C VAL A 52 -21.70 -13.44 -24.90
N PRO A 53 -22.40 -12.85 -25.90
CA PRO A 53 -22.82 -13.53 -27.12
C PRO A 53 -21.65 -14.10 -27.92
N ASP A 54 -21.90 -15.15 -28.73
CA ASP A 54 -20.87 -15.88 -29.47
C ASP A 54 -20.01 -14.99 -30.38
N GLU A 55 -20.61 -13.97 -30.97
CA GLU A 55 -19.90 -12.99 -31.83
C GLU A 55 -18.77 -12.25 -31.14
N GLN A 56 -18.83 -12.11 -29.81
CA GLN A 56 -17.87 -11.36 -29.02
C GLN A 56 -16.95 -12.27 -28.18
N LYS A 57 -17.19 -13.58 -28.17
CA LYS A 57 -16.42 -14.55 -27.38
C LYS A 57 -14.93 -14.55 -27.71
N GLU A 58 -14.58 -14.36 -28.98
CA GLU A 58 -13.18 -14.33 -29.39
C GLU A 58 -12.42 -13.14 -28.77
N THR A 59 -13.03 -11.95 -28.77
CA THR A 59 -12.45 -10.77 -28.14
C THR A 59 -12.37 -10.92 -26.61
N ALA A 60 -13.41 -11.49 -26.00
CA ALA A 60 -13.42 -11.76 -24.57
C ALA A 60 -12.37 -12.79 -24.16
N ARG A 61 -12.19 -13.87 -24.98
CA ARG A 61 -11.14 -14.89 -24.76
C ARG A 61 -9.76 -14.27 -24.81
N ARG A 62 -9.47 -13.45 -25.82
CA ARG A 62 -8.19 -12.71 -25.92
C ARG A 62 -7.90 -11.86 -24.70
N ASN A 63 -8.92 -11.20 -24.11
CA ASN A 63 -8.77 -10.42 -22.90
C ASN A 63 -8.42 -11.31 -21.68
N VAL A 64 -9.06 -12.46 -21.57
CA VAL A 64 -8.77 -13.44 -20.51
C VAL A 64 -7.35 -13.97 -20.63
N GLU A 65 -6.94 -14.43 -21.83
CA GLU A 65 -5.59 -14.94 -22.07
C GLU A 65 -4.51 -13.91 -21.76
N ALA A 66 -4.71 -12.66 -22.18
CA ALA A 66 -3.78 -11.58 -21.91
C ALA A 66 -3.68 -11.26 -20.40
N LEU A 67 -4.80 -11.31 -19.66
CA LEU A 67 -4.80 -11.12 -18.21
C LEU A 67 -4.20 -12.31 -17.47
N GLU A 68 -4.38 -13.55 -17.95
CA GLU A 68 -3.73 -14.75 -17.40
C GLU A 68 -2.21 -14.68 -17.51
N ALA A 69 -1.71 -14.22 -18.66
CA ALA A 69 -0.27 -14.09 -18.91
C ALA A 69 0.44 -13.09 -17.98
N VAL A 70 -0.29 -12.16 -17.39
CA VAL A 70 0.29 -11.08 -16.54
C VAL A 70 -0.03 -11.23 -15.05
N GLN A 71 -0.61 -12.37 -14.64
CA GLN A 71 -0.89 -12.60 -13.22
C GLN A 71 0.42 -12.67 -12.43
N PRO A 72 0.49 -11.99 -11.27
CA PRO A 72 1.63 -12.15 -10.37
C PRO A 72 1.70 -13.59 -9.85
N GLN A 73 2.91 -14.11 -9.76
CA GLN A 73 3.15 -15.44 -9.19
C GLN A 73 2.66 -15.48 -7.74
N ASP A 74 1.98 -16.57 -7.36
CA ASP A 74 1.52 -16.72 -5.98
C ASP A 74 2.69 -16.91 -5.03
N LEU A 75 2.67 -16.12 -3.95
CA LEU A 75 3.60 -16.25 -2.85
C LEU A 75 3.21 -17.43 -1.97
N GLY A 76 4.18 -18.27 -1.65
CA GLY A 76 4.02 -19.38 -0.72
C GLY A 76 4.17 -18.96 0.74
N ALA A 77 3.86 -19.89 1.65
CA ALA A 77 3.95 -19.65 3.10
C ALA A 77 5.36 -19.24 3.59
N GLY A 78 6.42 -19.66 2.91
CA GLY A 78 7.79 -19.27 3.24
C GLY A 78 8.16 -17.85 2.85
N GLU A 79 7.38 -17.24 1.94
CA GLU A 79 7.60 -15.89 1.42
C GLU A 79 6.69 -14.86 2.11
N ILE A 80 5.60 -15.33 2.75
CA ILE A 80 4.62 -14.48 3.41
C ILE A 80 5.00 -14.29 4.88
N GLY A 81 5.47 -13.07 5.21
CA GLY A 81 5.69 -12.68 6.60
C GLY A 81 4.37 -12.46 7.33
N VAL A 82 4.09 -13.27 8.36
CA VAL A 82 2.92 -13.08 9.22
C VAL A 82 3.32 -12.71 10.63
N ARG A 83 2.71 -11.65 11.16
CA ARG A 83 2.85 -11.26 12.57
C ARG A 83 1.52 -11.45 13.27
N ILE A 84 1.58 -11.90 14.52
CA ILE A 84 0.39 -12.00 15.36
C ILE A 84 -0.29 -10.62 15.48
N GLY A 85 -1.61 -10.57 15.32
CA GLY A 85 -2.38 -9.31 15.27
C GLY A 85 -2.45 -8.66 13.89
N ALA A 86 -1.90 -9.28 12.84
CA ALA A 86 -2.07 -8.80 11.47
C ALA A 86 -3.54 -8.77 11.06
N ASN A 87 -3.98 -7.64 10.50
CA ASN A 87 -5.40 -7.37 10.23
C ASN A 87 -6.00 -8.22 9.10
N TRP A 88 -5.15 -8.77 8.23
CA TRP A 88 -5.58 -9.61 7.11
C TRP A 88 -5.82 -11.07 7.51
N VAL A 89 -5.29 -11.50 8.67
CA VAL A 89 -5.51 -12.84 9.20
C VAL A 89 -6.90 -12.90 9.83
N PRO A 90 -7.76 -13.86 9.45
CA PRO A 90 -9.11 -13.99 9.97
C PRO A 90 -9.17 -14.20 11.48
N ILE A 91 -10.22 -13.68 12.13
CA ILE A 91 -10.41 -13.76 13.60
C ILE A 91 -10.46 -15.22 14.07
N ASP A 92 -11.08 -16.11 13.30
CA ASP A 92 -11.19 -17.53 13.61
C ASP A 92 -9.84 -18.23 13.71
N VAL A 93 -8.84 -17.79 12.93
CA VAL A 93 -7.46 -18.30 13.02
C VAL A 93 -6.81 -17.93 14.36
N TYR A 94 -6.99 -16.69 14.82
CA TYR A 94 -6.50 -16.29 16.14
C TYR A 94 -7.26 -16.99 17.27
N GLN A 95 -8.57 -17.19 17.11
CA GLN A 95 -9.37 -17.96 18.06
C GLN A 95 -8.89 -19.41 18.15
N GLN A 96 -8.61 -20.04 17.03
CA GLN A 96 -8.06 -21.39 16.98
C GLN A 96 -6.68 -21.45 17.65
N PHE A 97 -5.80 -20.51 17.33
CA PHE A 97 -4.48 -20.40 17.98
C PHE A 97 -4.59 -20.31 19.50
N MET A 98 -5.45 -19.42 20.01
CA MET A 98 -5.67 -19.23 21.44
C MET A 98 -6.14 -20.54 22.10
N VAL A 99 -7.09 -21.23 21.48
CA VAL A 99 -7.66 -22.49 22.00
C VAL A 99 -6.59 -23.59 22.02
N GLU A 100 -5.78 -23.73 21.00
CA GLU A 100 -4.73 -24.75 20.93
C GLU A 100 -3.57 -24.43 21.89
N LEU A 101 -3.16 -23.16 21.98
CA LEU A 101 -2.08 -22.72 22.86
C LEU A 101 -2.44 -22.90 24.33
N LEU A 102 -3.60 -22.38 24.74
CA LEU A 102 -3.98 -22.29 26.16
C LEU A 102 -4.86 -23.47 26.60
N THR A 103 -5.43 -24.21 25.67
CA THR A 103 -6.32 -25.36 25.94
C THR A 103 -7.36 -25.10 27.04
N PRO A 104 -8.23 -24.06 26.86
CA PRO A 104 -9.24 -23.73 27.85
C PRO A 104 -10.19 -24.91 28.07
N TYR A 105 -10.56 -25.16 29.33
CA TYR A 105 -11.35 -26.33 29.72
C TYR A 105 -12.83 -25.98 29.93
N GLY A 106 -13.70 -26.91 29.60
CA GLY A 106 -15.14 -26.82 29.85
C GLY A 106 -15.78 -25.57 29.18
N GLN A 107 -16.56 -24.82 29.98
CA GLN A 107 -17.24 -23.62 29.52
C GLN A 107 -16.29 -22.47 29.10
N ALA A 108 -15.04 -22.45 29.57
CA ALA A 108 -14.07 -21.42 29.18
C ALA A 108 -13.83 -21.43 27.67
N ARG A 109 -13.81 -22.61 27.02
CA ARG A 109 -13.61 -22.76 25.58
C ARG A 109 -14.69 -22.06 24.74
N SER A 110 -15.93 -22.03 25.21
CA SER A 110 -17.05 -21.39 24.51
C SER A 110 -17.21 -19.91 24.84
N ARG A 111 -16.85 -19.48 26.06
CA ARG A 111 -17.05 -18.12 26.56
C ARG A 111 -15.92 -17.16 26.19
N ILE A 112 -14.66 -17.63 26.19
CA ILE A 112 -13.53 -16.80 25.88
C ILE A 112 -13.41 -16.66 24.37
N LYS A 113 -13.69 -15.47 23.86
CA LYS A 113 -13.70 -15.18 22.43
C LYS A 113 -12.77 -14.01 22.12
N ILE A 114 -12.12 -14.11 20.96
CA ILE A 114 -11.37 -13.00 20.36
C ILE A 114 -12.34 -12.21 19.50
N LEU A 115 -12.42 -10.91 19.74
CA LEU A 115 -13.23 -9.97 18.98
C LEU A 115 -12.32 -8.88 18.42
N ARG A 116 -12.74 -8.31 17.31
CA ARG A 116 -12.10 -7.15 16.70
C ARG A 116 -13.14 -6.09 16.40
N SER A 117 -12.91 -4.88 16.86
CA SER A 117 -13.76 -3.73 16.52
C SER A 117 -13.51 -3.30 15.08
N GLU A 118 -14.53 -3.23 14.25
CA GLU A 118 -14.43 -2.73 12.88
C GLU A 118 -14.07 -1.24 12.85
N ALA A 119 -14.63 -0.45 13.78
CA ALA A 119 -14.41 1.00 13.83
C ALA A 119 -12.98 1.40 14.26
N THR A 120 -12.40 0.68 15.23
CA THR A 120 -11.09 1.05 15.83
C THR A 120 -9.97 0.10 15.42
N GLY A 121 -10.30 -1.04 14.85
CA GLY A 121 -9.35 -2.11 14.56
C GLY A 121 -8.77 -2.82 15.80
N GLN A 122 -9.23 -2.46 17.01
CA GLN A 122 -8.72 -3.01 18.26
C GLN A 122 -9.22 -4.44 18.50
N TRP A 123 -8.30 -5.27 18.98
CA TRP A 123 -8.58 -6.62 19.42
C TRP A 123 -8.95 -6.63 20.90
N SER A 124 -9.91 -7.46 21.24
CA SER A 124 -10.30 -7.70 22.62
C SER A 124 -10.58 -9.19 22.85
N ILE A 125 -10.31 -9.66 24.08
CA ILE A 125 -10.62 -11.02 24.50
C ILE A 125 -11.66 -10.95 25.59
N THR A 126 -12.79 -11.62 25.39
CA THR A 126 -13.90 -11.64 26.37
C THR A 126 -13.56 -12.53 27.55
N GLU A 127 -14.17 -12.27 28.70
CA GLU A 127 -14.14 -13.11 29.91
C GLU A 127 -12.74 -13.67 30.28
N LYS A 128 -11.67 -12.89 30.08
CA LYS A 128 -10.26 -13.27 30.33
C LYS A 128 -9.97 -13.88 31.69
N ASN A 129 -10.81 -13.54 32.67
CA ASN A 129 -10.67 -14.02 34.07
C ASN A 129 -11.47 -15.29 34.35
N PHE A 130 -12.19 -15.83 33.35
CA PHE A 130 -13.04 -17.00 33.57
C PHE A 130 -12.20 -18.27 33.77
N ASP A 131 -11.04 -18.39 33.17
CA ASP A 131 -10.18 -19.59 33.16
C ASP A 131 -9.01 -19.49 34.17
N ARG A 132 -9.32 -19.11 35.41
CA ARG A 132 -8.32 -18.84 36.46
C ARG A 132 -7.52 -20.08 36.92
N ALA A 133 -8.08 -21.27 36.76
CA ALA A 133 -7.43 -22.53 37.13
C ALA A 133 -6.48 -23.07 36.06
N ASN A 134 -6.42 -22.44 34.89
CA ASN A 134 -5.62 -22.92 33.78
C ASN A 134 -4.12 -22.65 33.99
N VAL A 135 -3.35 -23.71 34.19
CA VAL A 135 -1.88 -23.64 34.42
C VAL A 135 -1.17 -23.02 33.21
N LYS A 136 -1.58 -23.39 31.97
CA LYS A 136 -0.97 -22.80 30.76
C LYS A 136 -1.19 -21.29 30.69
N ALA A 137 -2.40 -20.85 31.04
CA ALA A 137 -2.76 -19.44 30.99
C ALA A 137 -2.11 -18.59 32.09
N ASN A 138 -1.81 -19.19 33.27
CA ASN A 138 -1.33 -18.43 34.44
C ASN A 138 0.14 -18.66 34.79
N THR A 139 0.77 -19.71 34.21
CA THR A 139 2.16 -20.05 34.52
C THR A 139 3.02 -20.20 33.27
N THR A 140 2.60 -21.01 32.28
CA THR A 140 3.40 -21.30 31.11
C THR A 140 3.51 -20.09 30.17
N TYR A 141 2.37 -19.51 29.80
CA TYR A 141 2.27 -18.37 28.88
C TYR A 141 1.82 -17.08 29.56
N GLY A 142 1.53 -17.15 30.86
CA GLY A 142 1.19 -16.04 31.71
C GLY A 142 2.16 -15.88 32.86
N THR A 143 1.87 -14.92 33.74
CA THR A 143 2.57 -14.66 35.00
C THR A 143 1.57 -14.61 36.15
N ARG A 144 2.05 -14.59 37.39
CA ARG A 144 1.19 -14.42 38.59
C ARG A 144 0.37 -13.10 38.56
N ARG A 145 0.86 -12.09 37.84
CA ARG A 145 0.26 -10.74 37.77
C ARG A 145 -0.60 -10.55 36.51
N MET A 146 -0.32 -11.30 35.44
CA MET A 146 -1.00 -11.14 34.17
C MET A 146 -1.18 -12.49 33.47
N SER A 147 -2.43 -12.87 33.22
CA SER A 147 -2.74 -14.11 32.51
C SER A 147 -2.34 -14.01 31.01
N ALA A 148 -2.11 -15.17 30.40
CA ALA A 148 -1.81 -15.25 28.97
C ALA A 148 -2.89 -14.63 28.08
N TYR A 149 -4.15 -14.62 28.49
CA TYR A 149 -5.23 -13.94 27.76
C TYR A 149 -5.01 -12.43 27.68
N HIS A 150 -4.53 -11.79 28.76
CA HIS A 150 -4.19 -10.37 28.75
C HIS A 150 -2.94 -10.10 27.92
N ILE A 151 -1.90 -10.96 28.04
CA ILE A 151 -0.69 -10.84 27.25
C ILE A 151 -1.00 -11.01 25.76
N LEU A 152 -1.82 -12.00 25.38
CA LEU A 152 -2.27 -12.23 24.01
C LEU A 152 -3.05 -11.04 23.46
N GLU A 153 -3.94 -10.44 24.24
CA GLU A 153 -4.70 -9.25 23.82
C GLU A 153 -3.76 -8.06 23.53
N GLN A 154 -2.78 -7.81 24.40
CA GLN A 154 -1.79 -6.75 24.14
C GLN A 154 -0.96 -7.07 22.89
N THR A 155 -0.59 -8.34 22.70
CA THR A 155 0.18 -8.79 21.54
C THR A 155 -0.61 -8.62 20.24
N LEU A 156 -1.89 -8.98 20.22
CA LEU A 156 -2.78 -8.76 19.06
C LEU A 156 -2.90 -7.27 18.70
N ASN A 157 -2.87 -6.40 19.72
CA ASN A 157 -2.91 -4.95 19.54
C ASN A 157 -1.53 -4.32 19.27
N GLN A 158 -0.48 -5.12 19.05
CA GLN A 158 0.89 -4.65 18.81
C GLN A 158 1.44 -3.76 19.94
N ARG A 159 1.03 -4.03 21.19
CA ARG A 159 1.45 -3.28 22.39
C ARG A 159 2.38 -4.11 23.24
N ASP A 160 3.43 -3.49 23.75
CA ASP A 160 4.30 -4.13 24.74
C ASP A 160 3.57 -4.25 26.06
N VAL A 161 3.74 -5.42 26.69
CA VAL A 161 3.17 -5.69 28.00
C VAL A 161 3.92 -4.90 29.06
N ARG A 162 3.17 -4.27 29.97
CA ARG A 162 3.70 -3.51 31.11
C ARG A 162 2.94 -3.89 32.38
N VAL A 163 3.67 -4.15 33.46
CA VAL A 163 3.10 -4.47 34.79
C VAL A 163 3.36 -3.31 35.74
N PHE A 164 2.33 -2.85 36.40
CA PHE A 164 2.40 -1.70 37.31
C PHE A 164 2.08 -2.15 38.75
N ASP A 165 2.84 -1.60 39.71
CA ASP A 165 2.50 -1.60 41.12
C ASP A 165 1.79 -0.28 41.43
N TYR A 166 0.87 -0.31 42.41
CA TYR A 166 0.18 0.88 42.89
C TYR A 166 0.75 1.25 44.24
N ILE A 167 1.41 2.39 44.30
CA ILE A 167 1.97 2.95 45.57
C ILE A 167 1.08 4.09 45.99
N GLU A 168 0.68 4.10 47.27
CA GLU A 168 -0.08 5.20 47.86
C GLU A 168 0.87 6.38 48.16
N ASP A 169 0.49 7.58 47.71
CA ASP A 169 1.19 8.80 48.04
C ASP A 169 0.77 9.32 49.48
N GLU A 170 1.43 10.36 49.97
CA GLU A 170 1.16 10.96 51.29
C GLU A 170 -0.29 11.44 51.47
N TYR A 171 -1.05 11.55 50.40
CA TYR A 171 -2.45 11.95 50.37
C TYR A 171 -3.42 10.77 50.15
N GLY A 172 -2.92 9.52 50.16
CA GLY A 172 -3.74 8.32 49.96
C GLY A 172 -4.13 8.03 48.49
N ASN A 173 -3.56 8.78 47.51
CA ASN A 173 -3.82 8.51 46.10
C ASN A 173 -2.91 7.39 45.56
N LYS A 174 -3.48 6.46 44.80
CA LYS A 174 -2.74 5.37 44.21
C LYS A 174 -2.07 5.81 42.91
N LYS A 175 -0.73 5.86 42.90
CA LYS A 175 0.07 6.13 41.69
C LYS A 175 0.59 4.84 41.10
N PRO A 176 0.38 4.61 39.78
CA PRO A 176 0.95 3.45 39.09
C PRO A 176 2.46 3.64 38.90
N VAL A 177 3.26 2.70 39.39
CA VAL A 177 4.72 2.67 39.23
C VAL A 177 5.08 1.41 38.47
N LEU A 178 5.88 1.55 37.39
CA LEU A 178 6.29 0.42 36.56
C LEU A 178 7.15 -0.57 37.34
N ASN A 179 6.69 -1.81 37.46
CA ASN A 179 7.48 -2.89 38.00
C ASN A 179 8.37 -3.49 36.89
N LYS A 180 9.63 -3.09 36.84
CA LYS A 180 10.57 -3.52 35.80
C LYS A 180 10.77 -5.04 35.74
N LYS A 181 10.84 -5.70 36.91
CA LYS A 181 11.08 -7.16 37.01
C LYS A 181 9.88 -7.94 36.47
N GLU A 182 8.68 -7.64 36.95
CA GLU A 182 7.45 -8.31 36.49
C GLU A 182 7.14 -7.99 35.03
N THR A 183 7.48 -6.78 34.56
CA THR A 183 7.33 -6.39 33.14
C THR A 183 8.27 -7.22 32.27
N ALA A 184 9.54 -7.42 32.66
CA ALA A 184 10.47 -8.23 31.89
C ALA A 184 9.95 -9.69 31.74
N ILE A 185 9.50 -10.30 32.86
CA ILE A 185 8.93 -11.65 32.84
C ILE A 185 7.69 -11.72 31.91
N ALA A 186 6.83 -10.72 31.95
CA ALA A 186 5.65 -10.70 31.09
C ALA A 186 6.01 -10.49 29.61
N GLN A 187 7.04 -9.72 29.30
CA GLN A 187 7.56 -9.54 27.95
C GLN A 187 8.21 -10.83 27.40
N ASP A 188 8.91 -11.58 28.24
CA ASP A 188 9.44 -12.92 27.86
C ASP A 188 8.28 -13.86 27.46
N ARG A 189 7.16 -13.82 28.21
CA ARG A 189 5.96 -14.60 27.86
C ARG A 189 5.29 -14.10 26.58
N GLN A 190 5.29 -12.80 26.37
CA GLN A 190 4.79 -12.20 25.15
C GLN A 190 5.61 -12.68 23.94
N GLU A 191 6.92 -12.70 24.03
CA GLU A 191 7.79 -13.16 22.95
C GLU A 191 7.61 -14.67 22.69
N LEU A 192 7.48 -15.46 23.76
CA LEU A 192 7.17 -16.90 23.61
C LEU A 192 5.84 -17.13 22.87
N ILE A 193 4.81 -16.33 23.14
CA ILE A 193 3.52 -16.42 22.42
C ILE A 193 3.72 -16.06 20.93
N LYS A 194 4.48 -15.02 20.61
CA LYS A 194 4.78 -14.63 19.21
C LYS A 194 5.51 -15.75 18.47
N GLN A 195 6.53 -16.36 19.09
CA GLN A 195 7.26 -17.49 18.52
C GLN A 195 6.34 -18.69 18.28
N LYS A 196 5.50 -19.03 19.25
CA LYS A 196 4.54 -20.13 19.11
C LYS A 196 3.53 -19.88 18.00
N PHE A 197 3.09 -18.65 17.80
CA PHE A 197 2.21 -18.29 16.68
C PHE A 197 2.94 -18.46 15.33
N ALA A 198 4.15 -17.97 15.20
CA ALA A 198 4.95 -18.09 13.98
C ALA A 198 5.21 -19.56 13.59
N GLU A 199 5.49 -20.43 14.59
CA GLU A 199 5.64 -21.86 14.38
C GLU A 199 4.34 -22.57 14.02
N TRP A 200 3.20 -22.10 14.53
CA TRP A 200 1.90 -22.76 14.44
C TRP A 200 1.15 -22.39 13.18
N VAL A 201 1.20 -21.13 12.75
CA VAL A 201 0.31 -20.56 11.74
C VAL A 201 0.36 -21.30 10.40
N TRP A 202 1.53 -21.84 10.02
CA TRP A 202 1.77 -22.51 8.75
C TRP A 202 1.76 -24.05 8.82
N LYS A 203 1.56 -24.64 10.00
CA LYS A 203 1.63 -26.11 10.17
C LYS A 203 0.49 -26.86 9.51
N ASP A 204 -0.71 -26.38 9.68
CA ASP A 204 -1.91 -26.99 9.13
C ASP A 204 -2.04 -26.64 7.65
N ILE A 205 -2.35 -27.63 6.81
CA ILE A 205 -2.37 -27.50 5.35
C ILE A 205 -3.53 -26.59 4.92
N ASP A 206 -4.75 -26.84 5.42
CA ASP A 206 -5.95 -26.08 5.01
C ASP A 206 -5.83 -24.61 5.41
N ARG A 207 -5.37 -24.35 6.63
CA ARG A 207 -5.10 -23.00 7.13
C ARG A 207 -4.01 -22.31 6.30
N ARG A 208 -2.94 -22.99 5.97
CA ARG A 208 -1.85 -22.49 5.15
C ARG A 208 -2.34 -22.08 3.77
N GLU A 209 -3.06 -22.94 3.08
CA GLU A 209 -3.62 -22.66 1.74
C GLU A 209 -4.60 -21.49 1.78
N ARG A 210 -5.47 -21.48 2.80
CA ARG A 210 -6.44 -20.39 3.01
C ARG A 210 -5.73 -19.04 3.23
N LEU A 211 -4.71 -18.99 4.07
CA LEU A 211 -3.97 -17.77 4.37
C LEU A 211 -3.14 -17.30 3.17
N CYS A 212 -2.47 -18.21 2.47
CA CYS A 212 -1.76 -17.88 1.23
C CYS A 212 -2.69 -17.28 0.19
N ARG A 213 -3.88 -17.87 -0.01
CA ARG A 213 -4.89 -17.35 -0.93
C ARG A 213 -5.34 -15.94 -0.52
N ILE A 214 -5.73 -15.73 0.75
CA ILE A 214 -6.17 -14.42 1.25
C ILE A 214 -5.06 -13.37 1.03
N TYR A 215 -3.82 -13.71 1.33
CA TYR A 215 -2.68 -12.80 1.16
C TYR A 215 -2.47 -12.43 -0.30
N ASN A 216 -2.42 -13.43 -1.18
CA ASN A 216 -2.21 -13.22 -2.62
C ASN A 216 -3.35 -12.41 -3.25
N GLU A 217 -4.60 -12.67 -2.87
CA GLU A 217 -5.76 -11.92 -3.37
C GLU A 217 -5.78 -10.46 -2.87
N THR A 218 -5.27 -10.21 -1.65
CA THR A 218 -5.34 -8.88 -1.03
C THR A 218 -4.11 -8.02 -1.36
N PHE A 219 -2.91 -8.60 -1.26
CA PHE A 219 -1.65 -7.84 -1.31
C PHE A 219 -0.79 -8.15 -2.54
N ASN A 220 -0.95 -9.32 -3.15
CA ASN A 220 -0.24 -9.72 -4.36
C ASN A 220 -1.17 -9.71 -5.59
N ALA A 221 -2.08 -8.74 -5.65
CA ALA A 221 -3.08 -8.62 -6.71
C ALA A 221 -2.78 -7.48 -7.68
N LEU A 222 -1.76 -6.65 -7.37
CA LEU A 222 -1.42 -5.46 -8.14
C LEU A 222 -0.21 -5.74 -9.04
N ARG A 223 -0.36 -5.40 -10.32
CA ARG A 223 0.74 -5.27 -11.25
C ARG A 223 0.99 -3.79 -11.52
N PRO A 224 2.18 -3.24 -11.23
CA PRO A 224 2.52 -1.89 -11.61
C PRO A 224 2.35 -1.68 -13.11
N ARG A 225 1.88 -0.49 -13.51
CA ARG A 225 1.87 -0.12 -14.92
C ARG A 225 3.30 0.20 -15.35
N GLU A 226 3.73 -0.41 -16.44
CA GLU A 226 5.01 -0.12 -17.05
C GLU A 226 4.82 0.98 -18.10
N TYR A 227 5.71 1.93 -18.12
CA TYR A 227 5.70 3.03 -19.08
C TYR A 227 6.92 2.91 -19.99
N ASP A 228 6.69 2.88 -21.28
CA ASP A 228 7.74 2.87 -22.30
C ASP A 228 7.76 4.21 -23.03
N GLY A 229 8.82 4.96 -22.82
CA GLY A 229 9.01 6.28 -23.41
C GLY A 229 9.83 6.29 -24.68
N ARG A 230 10.23 5.14 -25.24
CA ARG A 230 11.13 5.07 -26.42
C ARG A 230 10.61 5.78 -27.67
N HIS A 231 9.31 6.03 -27.75
CA HIS A 231 8.68 6.76 -28.85
C HIS A 231 8.72 8.27 -28.66
N ILE A 232 9.08 8.79 -27.48
CA ILE A 232 9.11 10.22 -27.16
C ILE A 232 10.34 10.83 -27.83
N ARG A 233 10.14 11.95 -28.54
CA ARG A 233 11.19 12.75 -29.12
C ARG A 233 11.23 14.10 -28.40
N PHE A 234 12.38 14.44 -27.84
CA PHE A 234 12.58 15.66 -27.04
C PHE A 234 13.03 16.80 -27.96
N GLU A 235 12.06 17.50 -28.55
CA GLU A 235 12.34 18.63 -29.43
C GLU A 235 12.93 19.82 -28.67
N GLY A 236 13.98 20.45 -29.21
CA GLY A 236 14.68 21.58 -28.59
C GLY A 236 15.62 21.21 -27.42
N MET A 237 15.73 19.94 -27.10
CA MET A 237 16.72 19.44 -26.15
C MET A 237 18.14 19.54 -26.72
N ASN A 238 19.13 19.79 -25.89
CA ASN A 238 20.53 19.80 -26.25
C ASN A 238 20.95 18.45 -26.88
N PRO A 239 21.39 18.42 -28.14
CA PRO A 239 21.75 17.19 -28.85
C PRO A 239 22.96 16.45 -28.28
N GLU A 240 23.80 17.12 -27.50
CA GLU A 240 24.93 16.50 -26.82
C GLU A 240 24.54 15.67 -25.59
N ILE A 241 23.30 15.84 -25.11
CA ILE A 241 22.80 15.14 -23.93
C ILE A 241 21.86 14.03 -24.37
N THR A 242 22.13 12.80 -23.92
CA THR A 242 21.27 11.66 -24.14
C THR A 242 20.65 11.21 -22.82
N LEU A 243 19.33 11.20 -22.75
CA LEU A 243 18.61 10.67 -21.59
C LEU A 243 18.74 9.15 -21.52
N ARG A 244 18.91 8.65 -20.30
CA ARG A 244 18.99 7.20 -20.05
C ARG A 244 17.60 6.54 -20.20
N PRO A 245 17.49 5.23 -20.50
CA PRO A 245 16.21 4.57 -20.68
C PRO A 245 15.24 4.73 -19.50
N HIS A 246 15.73 4.66 -18.25
CA HIS A 246 14.88 4.86 -17.06
C HIS A 246 14.34 6.30 -16.97
N GLN A 247 15.12 7.32 -17.40
CA GLN A 247 14.68 8.71 -17.42
C GLN A 247 13.57 8.91 -18.46
N VAL A 248 13.74 8.34 -19.65
CA VAL A 248 12.73 8.39 -20.72
C VAL A 248 11.43 7.70 -20.29
N ASN A 249 11.53 6.56 -19.61
CA ASN A 249 10.37 5.86 -19.05
C ASN A 249 9.70 6.64 -17.91
N ALA A 250 10.47 7.32 -17.05
CA ALA A 250 9.95 8.21 -16.02
C ALA A 250 9.18 9.40 -16.60
N ILE A 251 9.69 9.98 -17.70
CA ILE A 251 9.01 11.04 -18.43
C ILE A 251 7.70 10.53 -19.03
N ALA A 252 7.69 9.35 -19.65
CA ALA A 252 6.46 8.69 -20.11
C ALA A 252 5.45 8.49 -18.97
N HIS A 253 5.92 8.10 -17.78
CA HIS A 253 5.08 7.97 -16.59
C HIS A 253 4.45 9.32 -16.19
N ILE A 254 5.18 10.41 -16.23
CA ILE A 254 4.66 11.75 -15.94
C ILE A 254 3.60 12.16 -16.98
N LEU A 255 3.87 11.92 -18.25
CA LEU A 255 3.00 12.33 -19.35
C LEU A 255 1.67 11.55 -19.39
N TYR A 256 1.70 10.26 -19.11
CA TYR A 256 0.55 9.36 -19.29
C TYR A 256 -0.07 8.86 -17.98
N GLY A 257 0.65 8.93 -16.87
CA GLY A 257 0.22 8.41 -15.57
C GLY A 257 -0.48 9.44 -14.67
N GLY A 258 -0.37 10.72 -14.97
CA GLY A 258 -0.88 11.80 -14.11
C GLY A 258 0.05 12.10 -12.95
N ASN A 259 -0.48 12.16 -11.71
CA ASN A 259 0.36 12.43 -10.54
C ASN A 259 1.41 11.33 -10.34
N THR A 260 2.67 11.71 -10.33
CA THR A 260 3.81 10.78 -10.33
C THR A 260 4.77 11.07 -9.19
N LEU A 261 5.21 10.02 -8.50
CA LEU A 261 6.31 10.06 -7.54
C LEU A 261 7.57 9.47 -8.16
N LEU A 262 8.60 10.30 -8.34
CA LEU A 262 9.93 9.87 -8.81
C LEU A 262 10.80 9.47 -7.60
N ALA A 263 10.68 8.23 -7.15
CA ALA A 263 11.42 7.69 -6.00
C ALA A 263 12.78 7.09 -6.38
N HIS A 264 13.43 7.62 -7.43
CA HIS A 264 14.74 7.19 -7.86
C HIS A 264 15.83 7.57 -6.84
N GLU A 265 16.90 6.80 -6.80
CA GLU A 265 18.06 7.08 -5.96
C GLU A 265 18.72 8.44 -6.30
N VAL A 266 19.55 8.93 -5.37
CA VAL A 266 20.35 10.13 -5.61
C VAL A 266 21.33 9.89 -6.76
N GLY A 267 21.41 10.84 -7.70
CA GLY A 267 22.27 10.71 -8.89
C GLY A 267 21.60 10.02 -10.09
N ALA A 268 20.35 9.57 -10.00
CA ALA A 268 19.62 8.99 -11.14
C ALA A 268 19.26 10.03 -12.23
N GLY A 269 19.38 11.35 -11.93
CA GLY A 269 19.10 12.42 -12.89
C GLY A 269 17.65 12.89 -12.87
N LYS A 270 16.99 12.86 -11.71
CA LYS A 270 15.59 13.32 -11.54
C LYS A 270 15.33 14.73 -12.04
N THR A 271 16.31 15.63 -11.92
CA THR A 271 16.20 17.00 -12.46
C THR A 271 15.91 16.96 -13.95
N TYR A 272 16.65 16.17 -14.71
CA TYR A 272 16.45 16.06 -16.16
C TYR A 272 15.13 15.39 -16.51
N GLU A 273 14.67 14.41 -15.72
CA GLU A 273 13.35 13.79 -15.88
C GLU A 273 12.24 14.83 -15.75
N MET A 274 12.30 15.66 -14.69
CA MET A 274 11.28 16.68 -14.43
C MET A 274 11.34 17.82 -15.45
N VAL A 275 12.52 18.28 -15.83
CA VAL A 275 12.72 19.34 -16.85
C VAL A 275 12.21 18.87 -18.21
N ALA A 276 12.63 17.69 -18.66
CA ALA A 276 12.21 17.17 -19.96
C ALA A 276 10.70 16.88 -20.00
N ALA A 277 10.13 16.36 -18.90
CA ALA A 277 8.69 16.19 -18.79
C ALA A 277 7.94 17.53 -18.86
N ALA A 278 8.39 18.56 -18.16
CA ALA A 278 7.79 19.89 -18.18
C ALA A 278 7.80 20.52 -19.58
N MET A 279 8.93 20.42 -20.28
CA MET A 279 9.06 20.91 -21.65
C MET A 279 8.15 20.15 -22.62
N GLU A 280 8.08 18.83 -22.48
CA GLU A 280 7.24 17.97 -23.31
C GLU A 280 5.75 18.20 -23.04
N MET A 281 5.34 18.38 -21.79
CA MET A 281 3.96 18.75 -21.43
C MET A 281 3.56 20.10 -22.04
N LYS A 282 4.48 21.08 -22.03
CA LYS A 282 4.23 22.38 -22.70
C LYS A 282 4.13 22.20 -24.21
N ARG A 283 5.03 21.45 -24.84
CA ARG A 283 5.00 21.17 -26.28
C ARG A 283 3.72 20.49 -26.74
N LEU A 284 3.24 19.51 -25.95
CA LEU A 284 2.00 18.77 -26.22
C LEU A 284 0.74 19.56 -25.87
N GLY A 285 0.84 20.77 -25.31
CA GLY A 285 -0.30 21.57 -24.87
C GLY A 285 -1.01 21.04 -23.63
N LEU A 286 -0.39 20.12 -22.89
CA LEU A 286 -0.92 19.58 -21.62
C LEU A 286 -0.81 20.60 -20.47
N CYS A 287 0.11 21.53 -20.57
CA CYS A 287 0.21 22.67 -19.66
C CYS A 287 0.68 23.92 -20.43
N THR A 288 0.35 25.09 -19.92
CA THR A 288 0.81 26.38 -20.47
C THR A 288 2.07 26.86 -19.76
N LYS A 289 2.19 26.59 -18.47
CA LYS A 289 3.33 26.97 -17.62
C LYS A 289 3.57 25.89 -16.59
N SER A 290 4.84 25.52 -16.39
CA SER A 290 5.26 24.59 -15.34
C SER A 290 5.81 25.36 -14.16
N LEU A 291 5.40 24.98 -12.93
CA LEU A 291 5.94 25.54 -11.69
C LEU A 291 6.80 24.48 -11.01
N ILE A 292 8.09 24.78 -10.85
CA ILE A 292 9.02 23.93 -10.12
C ILE A 292 9.28 24.53 -8.72
N VAL A 293 9.03 23.72 -7.70
CA VAL A 293 9.25 24.12 -6.29
C VAL A 293 10.41 23.34 -5.73
N VAL A 294 11.47 24.05 -5.34
CA VAL A 294 12.71 23.47 -4.84
C VAL A 294 13.21 24.20 -3.59
N PRO A 295 14.05 23.58 -2.76
CA PRO A 295 14.75 24.27 -1.69
C PRO A 295 15.57 25.46 -2.21
N ASN A 296 15.56 26.58 -1.46
CA ASN A 296 16.18 27.83 -1.88
C ASN A 296 17.65 27.72 -2.34
N HIS A 297 18.42 26.85 -1.70
CA HIS A 297 19.86 26.71 -1.98
C HIS A 297 20.18 26.00 -3.29
N ILE A 298 19.21 25.35 -3.94
CA ILE A 298 19.41 24.68 -5.23
C ILE A 298 18.67 25.33 -6.40
N THR A 299 18.02 26.49 -6.18
CA THR A 299 17.24 27.18 -7.22
C THR A 299 18.09 27.57 -8.43
N GLU A 300 19.28 28.12 -8.20
CA GLU A 300 20.18 28.52 -9.28
C GLU A 300 20.78 27.31 -10.01
N GLN A 301 21.08 26.24 -9.29
CA GLN A 301 21.50 24.97 -9.90
C GLN A 301 20.43 24.42 -10.83
N TRP A 302 19.17 24.41 -10.40
CA TRP A 302 18.06 23.97 -11.24
C TRP A 302 17.91 24.79 -12.52
N ALA A 303 18.04 26.10 -12.41
CA ALA A 303 18.01 27.00 -13.56
C ALA A 303 19.16 26.69 -14.56
N ALA A 304 20.37 26.47 -14.03
CA ALA A 304 21.53 26.11 -14.85
C ALA A 304 21.35 24.76 -15.55
N GLU A 305 20.90 23.72 -14.83
CA GLU A 305 20.61 22.38 -15.39
C GLU A 305 19.49 22.43 -16.42
N TRP A 306 18.44 23.27 -16.21
CA TRP A 306 17.39 23.47 -17.19
C TRP A 306 17.91 24.04 -18.48
N LEU A 307 18.70 25.14 -18.44
CA LEU A 307 19.30 25.76 -19.61
C LEU A 307 20.40 24.92 -20.27
N GLN A 308 21.03 24.03 -19.51
CA GLN A 308 21.95 23.04 -20.06
C GLN A 308 21.19 22.00 -20.90
N LEU A 309 20.05 21.54 -20.43
CA LEU A 309 19.23 20.55 -21.13
C LEU A 309 18.43 21.18 -22.28
N TYR A 310 17.87 22.38 -22.09
CA TYR A 310 17.10 23.13 -23.07
C TYR A 310 17.67 24.58 -23.21
N PRO A 311 18.69 24.78 -24.03
CA PRO A 311 19.37 26.08 -24.13
C PRO A 311 18.49 27.24 -24.58
N SER A 312 17.42 26.96 -25.33
CA SER A 312 16.47 27.96 -25.83
C SER A 312 15.25 28.19 -24.93
N ALA A 313 15.20 27.53 -23.76
CA ALA A 313 14.05 27.64 -22.86
C ALA A 313 14.00 29.06 -22.24
N ASN A 314 12.77 29.62 -22.20
CA ASN A 314 12.51 30.86 -21.47
C ASN A 314 12.04 30.51 -20.06
N ILE A 315 12.84 30.76 -19.05
CA ILE A 315 12.58 30.43 -17.65
C ILE A 315 12.52 31.66 -16.75
N LEU A 316 11.66 31.65 -15.75
CA LEU A 316 11.57 32.68 -14.73
C LEU A 316 12.09 32.14 -13.40
N VAL A 317 13.28 32.56 -12.99
CA VAL A 317 13.87 32.18 -11.71
C VAL A 317 13.45 33.18 -10.65
N ALA A 318 12.75 32.72 -9.63
CA ALA A 318 12.30 33.54 -8.52
C ALA A 318 13.43 33.79 -7.51
N THR A 319 13.58 35.00 -7.06
CA THR A 319 14.54 35.42 -6.04
C THR A 319 13.84 35.94 -4.79
N LYS A 320 14.55 36.06 -3.66
CA LYS A 320 13.97 36.64 -2.42
C LYS A 320 13.40 38.04 -2.65
N LYS A 321 14.03 38.84 -3.52
CA LYS A 321 13.61 40.22 -3.85
C LYS A 321 12.23 40.25 -4.53
N ASP A 322 11.88 39.23 -5.31
CA ASP A 322 10.58 39.13 -5.99
C ASP A 322 9.41 38.98 -5.01
N PHE A 323 9.67 38.43 -3.83
CA PHE A 323 8.68 38.26 -2.76
C PHE A 323 8.57 39.42 -1.79
N GLU A 324 9.40 40.46 -1.91
CA GLU A 324 9.24 41.69 -1.14
C GLU A 324 7.96 42.43 -1.50
N THR A 325 7.33 43.07 -0.52
CA THR A 325 6.00 43.69 -0.67
C THR A 325 5.90 44.60 -1.89
N GLN A 326 6.94 45.38 -2.16
CA GLN A 326 7.02 46.32 -3.29
C GLN A 326 7.16 45.63 -4.65
N ASN A 327 7.73 44.42 -4.72
CA ASN A 327 8.02 43.71 -5.95
C ASN A 327 6.96 42.64 -6.33
N ARG A 328 6.14 42.18 -5.38
CA ARG A 328 5.20 41.09 -5.58
C ARG A 328 4.24 41.34 -6.75
N LYS A 329 3.66 42.53 -6.85
CA LYS A 329 2.72 42.87 -7.94
C LYS A 329 3.37 42.72 -9.30
N LYS A 330 4.61 43.25 -9.43
CA LYS A 330 5.40 43.16 -10.67
C LYS A 330 5.76 41.72 -11.00
N PHE A 331 6.15 40.92 -9.99
CA PHE A 331 6.48 39.51 -10.15
C PHE A 331 5.24 38.71 -10.59
N CYS A 332 4.07 38.87 -9.92
CA CYS A 332 2.82 38.24 -10.32
C CYS A 332 2.42 38.63 -11.75
N SER A 333 2.57 39.90 -12.13
CA SER A 333 2.31 40.33 -13.49
C SER A 333 3.21 39.64 -14.51
N ARG A 334 4.49 39.49 -14.24
CA ARG A 334 5.44 38.74 -15.11
C ARG A 334 4.99 37.28 -15.27
N ILE A 335 4.63 36.61 -14.16
CA ILE A 335 4.13 35.24 -14.22
C ILE A 335 2.85 35.15 -15.08
N ALA A 336 1.93 36.10 -14.93
CA ALA A 336 0.67 36.07 -15.63
C ALA A 336 0.82 36.30 -17.14
N THR A 337 1.65 37.26 -17.53
CA THR A 337 1.77 37.73 -18.92
C THR A 337 2.93 37.11 -19.71
N GLY A 338 3.99 36.65 -19.03
CA GLY A 338 5.15 36.06 -19.69
C GLY A 338 4.87 34.64 -20.19
N ASP A 339 5.54 34.25 -21.24
CA ASP A 339 5.56 32.86 -21.73
C ASP A 339 6.88 32.20 -21.28
N TYR A 340 6.79 31.51 -20.16
CA TYR A 340 7.91 30.85 -19.54
C TYR A 340 7.81 29.34 -19.66
#